data_a9eecb2e3c7e2618634c245632f2304b
#
_entry.id   a9eecb2e3c7e2618634c245632f2304b
#
_cell.length_a   1.000
_cell.length_b   1.000
_cell.length_c   1.000
_cell.angle_alpha   90.00
_cell.angle_beta   90.00
_cell.angle_gamma   90.00
#
_symmetry.space_group_name_H-M   'P 1'
#
loop_
_entity.id
_entity.type
_entity.pdbx_description
1 polymer ?
#
loop_
_entity_poly.entity_id
_entity_poly.type
_entity_poly.pdbx_seq_one_letter_code
_entity_poly.pdbx_strand_id
1 'polypeptide(L)'
;MVLHDEQYEAYIQILKEELIPAFGCTEPIALAYAASIARQELWKNPSQVRVEVSGNIIKNVKSVIVPNTGGMNGIEAAVAAGIVAGKPEKQLEVIADIRQEQIQEISAFLEQTPIKVALADSEYIFDIGVILYHGEETVKVRIVGEHTNVVLIEHDGRRLLEKEIAADSIASSMTDRSVLNIQDIVTFADIADIEDVKPILDRQIAYNMAIAEEGIRSNYGANIGKVLLHTYGEDVKTKARAYAAAGSDARMNGCSLPVIICSGSGN
;
A
#
# COMPACT_ATOMS: atom_id res chain seq x y z
N MET A 1 20.31 21.01 -23.56
CA MET A 1 20.40 19.55 -23.74
C MET A 1 19.01 19.12 -24.17
N VAL A 2 18.86 18.26 -25.14
CA VAL A 2 17.55 17.86 -25.66
C VAL A 2 17.35 16.42 -25.23
N LEU A 3 16.29 16.14 -24.48
CA LEU A 3 15.84 14.76 -24.25
C LEU A 3 15.38 14.17 -25.58
N HIS A 4 15.72 12.91 -25.84
CA HIS A 4 15.17 12.19 -26.98
C HIS A 4 13.70 11.82 -26.70
N ASP A 5 12.87 11.77 -27.73
CA ASP A 5 11.44 11.49 -27.61
C ASP A 5 11.15 10.20 -26.81
N GLU A 6 11.95 9.14 -27.03
CA GLU A 6 11.83 7.88 -26.28
C GLU A 6 12.10 8.03 -24.76
N GLN A 7 13.06 8.88 -24.38
CA GLN A 7 13.33 9.16 -22.96
C GLN A 7 12.22 10.00 -22.33
N TYR A 8 11.68 10.98 -23.09
CA TYR A 8 10.56 11.78 -22.64
C TYR A 8 9.34 10.92 -22.32
N GLU A 9 8.95 10.05 -23.25
CA GLU A 9 7.84 9.10 -23.06
C GLU A 9 8.11 8.13 -21.89
N ALA A 10 9.34 7.65 -21.75
CA ALA A 10 9.72 6.79 -20.62
C ALA A 10 9.51 7.52 -19.28
N TYR A 11 9.85 8.80 -19.17
CA TYR A 11 9.66 9.59 -17.94
C TYR A 11 8.18 9.80 -17.62
N ILE A 12 7.34 10.09 -18.63
CA ILE A 12 5.88 10.16 -18.45
C ILE A 12 5.32 8.82 -17.96
N GLN A 13 5.78 7.74 -18.55
CA GLN A 13 5.31 6.40 -18.16
C GLN A 13 5.77 6.05 -16.74
N ILE A 14 7.00 6.37 -16.35
CA ILE A 14 7.51 6.20 -15.00
C ILE A 14 6.67 6.99 -13.98
N LEU A 15 6.32 8.24 -14.28
CA LEU A 15 5.41 9.02 -13.42
C LEU A 15 4.05 8.33 -13.22
N LYS A 16 3.46 7.75 -14.27
CA LYS A 16 2.20 7.01 -14.19
C LYS A 16 2.30 5.75 -13.35
N GLU A 17 3.43 5.07 -13.42
CA GLU A 17 3.70 3.83 -12.68
C GLU A 17 3.99 4.09 -11.20
N GLU A 18 4.66 5.19 -10.87
CA GLU A 18 5.10 5.51 -9.52
C GLU A 18 4.06 6.28 -8.70
N LEU A 19 3.27 7.15 -9.35
CA LEU A 19 2.27 7.99 -8.70
C LEU A 19 0.89 7.33 -8.70
N ILE A 20 0.72 6.35 -7.82
CA ILE A 20 -0.50 5.55 -7.72
C ILE A 20 -1.26 5.78 -6.42
N PRO A 21 -2.60 5.64 -6.42
CA PRO A 21 -3.39 5.78 -5.20
C PRO A 21 -3.18 4.61 -4.25
N ALA A 22 -3.17 4.90 -2.95
CA ALA A 22 -3.14 3.92 -1.88
C ALA A 22 -3.88 4.42 -0.65
N PHE A 23 -4.41 3.50 0.16
CA PHE A 23 -5.06 3.80 1.44
C PHE A 23 -4.11 3.44 2.59
N GLY A 24 -3.93 4.36 3.54
CA GLY A 24 -3.13 4.11 4.73
C GLY A 24 -1.68 3.71 4.46
N CYS A 25 -1.10 2.96 5.38
CA CYS A 25 0.22 2.36 5.20
C CYS A 25 0.14 1.21 4.18
N THR A 26 1.05 1.19 3.22
CA THR A 26 1.01 0.25 2.10
C THR A 26 1.28 -1.20 2.51
N GLU A 27 2.05 -1.44 3.57
CA GLU A 27 2.35 -2.79 4.05
C GLU A 27 1.11 -3.52 4.61
N PRO A 28 0.28 -2.94 5.50
CA PRO A 28 -1.00 -3.55 5.88
C PRO A 28 -1.93 -3.79 4.70
N ILE A 29 -1.92 -2.90 3.72
CA ILE A 29 -2.75 -3.05 2.52
C ILE A 29 -2.26 -4.21 1.65
N ALA A 30 -0.94 -4.40 1.50
CA ALA A 30 -0.39 -5.55 0.78
C ALA A 30 -0.73 -6.88 1.48
N LEU A 31 -0.74 -6.91 2.83
CA LEU A 31 -1.22 -8.06 3.60
C LEU A 31 -2.70 -8.35 3.33
N ALA A 32 -3.55 -7.33 3.36
CA ALA A 32 -4.98 -7.46 3.03
C ALA A 32 -5.16 -7.90 1.57
N TYR A 33 -4.35 -7.41 0.66
CA TYR A 33 -4.38 -7.79 -0.75
C TYR A 33 -4.01 -9.27 -0.95
N ALA A 34 -2.90 -9.73 -0.39
CA ALA A 34 -2.53 -11.15 -0.43
C ALA A 34 -3.63 -12.04 0.17
N ALA A 35 -4.19 -11.63 1.32
CA ALA A 35 -5.25 -12.35 2.01
C ALA A 35 -6.56 -12.40 1.21
N SER A 36 -6.92 -11.33 0.51
CA SER A 36 -8.11 -11.27 -0.33
C SER A 36 -8.00 -12.19 -1.56
N ILE A 37 -6.81 -12.24 -2.20
CA ILE A 37 -6.55 -13.18 -3.31
C ILE A 37 -6.66 -14.62 -2.81
N ALA A 38 -6.01 -14.93 -1.67
CA ALA A 38 -6.07 -16.27 -1.09
C ALA A 38 -7.51 -16.68 -0.73
N ARG A 39 -8.31 -15.74 -0.20
CA ARG A 39 -9.72 -15.97 0.12
C ARG A 39 -10.58 -16.19 -1.14
N GLN A 40 -10.31 -15.42 -2.18
CA GLN A 40 -10.98 -15.60 -3.47
C GLN A 40 -10.69 -16.98 -4.05
N GLU A 41 -9.44 -17.44 -3.99
CA GLU A 41 -9.04 -18.74 -4.50
C GLU A 41 -9.57 -19.91 -3.65
N LEU A 42 -9.65 -19.77 -2.33
CA LEU A 42 -10.17 -20.79 -1.42
C LEU A 42 -11.70 -20.95 -1.52
N TRP A 43 -12.45 -19.89 -1.89
CA TRP A 43 -13.93 -19.83 -1.99
C TRP A 43 -14.70 -20.13 -0.70
N LYS A 44 -14.03 -20.45 0.39
CA LYS A 44 -14.58 -20.84 1.69
C LYS A 44 -13.96 -19.99 2.80
N ASN A 45 -14.64 -19.90 3.94
CA ASN A 45 -14.04 -19.27 5.11
C ASN A 45 -12.93 -20.18 5.65
N PRO A 46 -11.70 -19.67 5.84
CA PRO A 46 -10.62 -20.48 6.39
C PRO A 46 -10.90 -20.81 7.86
N SER A 47 -10.52 -22.00 8.28
CA SER A 47 -10.55 -22.45 9.67
C SER A 47 -9.28 -22.06 10.44
N GLN A 48 -8.20 -21.76 9.73
CA GLN A 48 -6.92 -21.28 10.26
C GLN A 48 -6.19 -20.45 9.20
N VAL A 49 -5.41 -19.49 9.68
CA VAL A 49 -4.54 -18.66 8.83
C VAL A 49 -3.11 -18.70 9.34
N ARG A 50 -2.14 -18.82 8.43
CA ARG A 50 -0.72 -18.62 8.71
C ARG A 50 -0.20 -17.48 7.82
N VAL A 51 0.53 -16.57 8.43
CA VAL A 51 1.16 -15.44 7.78
C VAL A 51 2.66 -15.52 7.97
N GLU A 52 3.41 -15.59 6.89
CA GLU A 52 4.87 -15.63 6.89
C GLU A 52 5.37 -14.31 6.28
N VAL A 53 6.08 -13.50 7.06
CA VAL A 53 6.48 -12.16 6.62
C VAL A 53 7.92 -11.84 7.00
N SER A 54 8.56 -10.98 6.21
CA SER A 54 9.90 -10.49 6.54
C SER A 54 9.91 -9.69 7.85
N GLY A 55 11.07 -9.62 8.51
CA GLY A 55 11.24 -8.86 9.74
C GLY A 55 10.89 -7.38 9.60
N ASN A 56 11.08 -6.82 8.41
CA ASN A 56 10.71 -5.44 8.10
C ASN A 56 9.19 -5.23 8.13
N ILE A 57 8.42 -6.16 7.59
CA ILE A 57 6.95 -6.13 7.64
C ILE A 57 6.46 -6.25 9.09
N ILE A 58 7.02 -7.17 9.88
CA ILE A 58 6.66 -7.30 11.31
C ILE A 58 6.88 -5.99 12.04
N LYS A 59 8.05 -5.38 11.86
CA LYS A 59 8.40 -4.10 12.50
C LYS A 59 7.46 -2.98 12.11
N ASN A 60 7.16 -2.85 10.81
CA ASN A 60 6.43 -1.71 10.27
C ASN A 60 4.91 -1.79 10.51
N VAL A 61 4.35 -3.00 10.58
CA VAL A 61 2.89 -3.18 10.65
C VAL A 61 2.36 -3.35 12.07
N LYS A 62 3.17 -3.76 13.03
CA LYS A 62 2.77 -4.17 14.38
C LYS A 62 1.77 -3.23 15.09
N SER A 63 1.87 -1.92 14.87
CA SER A 63 1.07 -0.92 15.57
C SER A 63 0.27 -0.01 14.64
N VAL A 64 0.32 -0.27 13.33
CA VAL A 64 -0.34 0.57 12.32
C VAL A 64 -1.83 0.26 12.30
N ILE A 65 -2.65 1.30 12.35
CA ILE A 65 -4.09 1.17 12.22
C ILE A 65 -4.43 0.83 10.77
N VAL A 66 -5.18 -0.25 10.60
CA VAL A 66 -5.69 -0.69 9.30
C VAL A 66 -6.88 0.20 8.92
N PRO A 67 -6.85 0.88 7.76
CA PRO A 67 -7.92 1.79 7.36
C PRO A 67 -9.28 1.09 7.29
N ASN A 68 -10.35 1.84 7.56
CA ASN A 68 -11.74 1.39 7.46
C ASN A 68 -12.14 0.21 8.37
N THR A 69 -11.30 -0.18 9.35
CA THR A 69 -11.58 -1.30 10.27
C THR A 69 -12.10 -0.87 11.65
N GLY A 70 -12.42 0.41 11.85
CA GLY A 70 -12.83 0.91 13.16
C GLY A 70 -11.70 1.00 14.19
N GLY A 71 -10.44 1.13 13.74
CA GLY A 71 -9.29 1.30 14.63
C GLY A 71 -8.51 0.02 14.94
N MET A 72 -8.83 -1.10 14.30
CA MET A 72 -8.05 -2.34 14.43
C MET A 72 -6.63 -2.13 13.87
N ASN A 73 -5.64 -2.79 14.45
CA ASN A 73 -4.25 -2.62 14.06
C ASN A 73 -3.50 -3.96 13.95
N GLY A 74 -2.35 -3.92 13.30
CA GLY A 74 -1.46 -5.07 13.19
C GLY A 74 -1.69 -5.95 11.97
N ILE A 75 -0.86 -6.98 11.87
CA ILE A 75 -0.84 -7.93 10.75
C ILE A 75 -2.14 -8.73 10.71
N GLU A 76 -2.58 -9.22 11.85
CA GLU A 76 -3.78 -10.04 11.98
C GLU A 76 -5.03 -9.28 11.52
N ALA A 77 -5.16 -8.00 11.91
CA ALA A 77 -6.27 -7.16 11.51
C ALA A 77 -6.26 -6.87 9.99
N ALA A 78 -5.10 -6.62 9.41
CA ALA A 78 -4.95 -6.41 7.97
C ALA A 78 -5.36 -7.66 7.16
N VAL A 79 -4.89 -8.83 7.60
CA VAL A 79 -5.22 -10.11 6.96
C VAL A 79 -6.71 -10.45 7.11
N ALA A 80 -7.28 -10.26 8.30
CA ALA A 80 -8.71 -10.48 8.54
C ALA A 80 -9.58 -9.55 7.68
N ALA A 81 -9.21 -8.26 7.56
CA ALA A 81 -9.90 -7.31 6.69
C ALA A 81 -9.88 -7.76 5.23
N GLY A 82 -8.73 -8.24 4.74
CA GLY A 82 -8.59 -8.79 3.40
C GLY A 82 -9.44 -10.04 3.16
N ILE A 83 -9.50 -10.96 4.13
CA ILE A 83 -10.30 -12.20 4.03
C ILE A 83 -11.80 -11.90 4.03
N VAL A 84 -12.26 -11.02 4.91
CA VAL A 84 -13.70 -10.78 5.13
C VAL A 84 -14.30 -9.82 4.11
N ALA A 85 -13.55 -8.76 3.78
CA ALA A 85 -14.12 -7.65 3.01
C ALA A 85 -13.26 -7.23 1.80
N GLY A 86 -12.11 -7.86 1.58
CA GLY A 86 -11.18 -7.48 0.52
C GLY A 86 -11.72 -7.71 -0.89
N LYS A 87 -11.41 -6.76 -1.78
CA LYS A 87 -11.69 -6.80 -3.22
C LYS A 87 -10.36 -6.81 -3.98
N PRO A 88 -9.82 -7.99 -4.33
CA PRO A 88 -8.45 -8.08 -4.88
C PRO A 88 -8.28 -7.33 -6.21
N GLU A 89 -9.34 -7.14 -6.99
CA GLU A 89 -9.31 -6.34 -8.22
C GLU A 89 -8.95 -4.86 -7.99
N LYS A 90 -9.07 -4.38 -6.75
CA LYS A 90 -8.71 -3.02 -6.35
C LYS A 90 -7.26 -2.86 -5.87
N GLN A 91 -6.47 -3.91 -5.79
CA GLN A 91 -5.07 -3.88 -5.40
C GLN A 91 -4.83 -3.09 -4.10
N LEU A 92 -4.12 -1.95 -4.15
CA LEU A 92 -3.83 -1.13 -2.96
C LEU A 92 -5.06 -0.35 -2.41
N GLU A 93 -6.21 -0.49 -3.02
CA GLU A 93 -7.50 -0.03 -2.53
C GLU A 93 -8.40 -1.19 -2.08
N VAL A 94 -7.82 -2.38 -1.87
CA VAL A 94 -8.50 -3.65 -1.59
C VAL A 94 -9.53 -3.59 -0.46
N ILE A 95 -9.32 -2.77 0.56
CA ILE A 95 -10.20 -2.58 1.71
C ILE A 95 -10.85 -1.18 1.77
N ALA A 96 -10.87 -0.46 0.65
CA ALA A 96 -11.44 0.89 0.59
C ALA A 96 -12.95 0.93 0.90
N ASP A 97 -13.69 -0.11 0.52
CA ASP A 97 -15.15 -0.17 0.59
C ASP A 97 -15.67 -0.93 1.81
N ILE A 98 -14.90 -1.10 2.88
CA ILE A 98 -15.37 -1.79 4.09
C ILE A 98 -16.57 -1.03 4.67
N ARG A 99 -17.68 -1.74 4.85
CA ARG A 99 -18.92 -1.21 5.43
C ARG A 99 -18.98 -1.47 6.94
N GLN A 100 -19.82 -0.74 7.64
CA GLN A 100 -19.92 -0.82 9.10
C GLN A 100 -20.26 -2.25 9.61
N GLU A 101 -21.08 -2.99 8.86
CA GLU A 101 -21.43 -4.39 9.21
C GLU A 101 -20.20 -5.29 9.10
N GLN A 102 -19.36 -5.07 8.09
CA GLN A 102 -18.16 -5.87 7.86
C GLN A 102 -17.09 -5.63 8.93
N ILE A 103 -17.08 -4.47 9.60
CA ILE A 103 -16.19 -4.22 10.75
C ILE A 103 -16.47 -5.23 11.88
N GLN A 104 -17.76 -5.50 12.14
CA GLN A 104 -18.18 -6.49 13.13
C GLN A 104 -17.82 -7.92 12.70
N GLU A 105 -17.96 -8.23 11.41
CA GLU A 105 -17.56 -9.51 10.84
C GLU A 105 -16.05 -9.74 10.93
N ILE A 106 -15.24 -8.68 10.69
CA ILE A 106 -13.77 -8.73 10.85
C ILE A 106 -13.40 -9.00 12.32
N SER A 107 -14.06 -8.32 13.26
CA SER A 107 -13.84 -8.55 14.69
C SER A 107 -14.18 -9.97 15.09
N ALA A 108 -15.33 -10.47 14.67
CA ALA A 108 -15.75 -11.86 14.92
C ALA A 108 -14.79 -12.88 14.28
N PHE A 109 -14.29 -12.60 13.08
CA PHE A 109 -13.29 -13.45 12.42
C PHE A 109 -11.98 -13.53 13.22
N LEU A 110 -11.50 -12.41 13.74
CA LEU A 110 -10.29 -12.36 14.58
C LEU A 110 -10.43 -13.15 15.86
N GLU A 111 -11.64 -13.18 16.46
CA GLU A 111 -11.91 -13.94 17.68
C GLU A 111 -12.05 -15.45 17.43
N GLN A 112 -12.59 -15.84 16.29
CA GLN A 112 -12.96 -17.23 15.99
C GLN A 112 -11.89 -18.00 15.20
N THR A 113 -11.08 -17.28 14.39
CA THR A 113 -10.14 -17.91 13.46
C THR A 113 -8.69 -17.67 13.94
N PRO A 114 -7.93 -18.72 14.28
CA PRO A 114 -6.52 -18.57 14.65
C PRO A 114 -5.70 -18.02 13.50
N ILE A 115 -5.05 -16.87 13.71
CA ILE A 115 -4.08 -16.28 12.78
C ILE A 115 -2.69 -16.38 13.43
N LYS A 116 -1.78 -17.15 12.81
CA LYS A 116 -0.41 -17.31 13.29
C LYS A 116 0.54 -16.53 12.40
N VAL A 117 1.22 -15.54 12.98
CA VAL A 117 2.27 -14.77 12.31
C VAL A 117 3.62 -15.38 12.60
N ALA A 118 4.43 -15.60 11.58
CA ALA A 118 5.79 -16.14 11.66
C ALA A 118 6.76 -15.30 10.83
N LEU A 119 8.04 -15.32 11.22
CA LEU A 119 9.11 -14.76 10.41
C LEU A 119 9.29 -15.65 9.17
N ALA A 120 9.31 -15.04 7.99
CA ALA A 120 9.62 -15.73 6.75
C ALA A 120 11.11 -16.11 6.71
N ASP A 121 11.41 -17.31 6.24
CA ASP A 121 12.78 -17.70 5.87
C ASP A 121 13.07 -17.14 4.46
N SER A 122 13.50 -15.90 4.42
CA SER A 122 13.64 -15.13 3.19
C SER A 122 14.68 -14.03 3.33
N GLU A 123 15.46 -13.83 2.28
CA GLU A 123 16.42 -12.73 2.16
C GLU A 123 15.80 -11.40 1.68
N TYR A 124 14.54 -11.43 1.27
CA TYR A 124 13.86 -10.24 0.77
C TYR A 124 13.39 -9.34 1.90
N ILE A 125 13.66 -8.04 1.76
CA ILE A 125 13.23 -7.01 2.72
C ILE A 125 11.70 -6.92 2.77
N PHE A 126 11.04 -7.06 1.61
CA PHE A 126 9.60 -7.09 1.46
C PHE A 126 9.16 -8.47 1.01
N ASP A 127 8.60 -9.25 1.93
CA ASP A 127 8.10 -10.60 1.68
C ASP A 127 6.87 -10.85 2.53
N ILE A 128 5.77 -11.21 1.88
CA ILE A 128 4.47 -11.49 2.51
C ILE A 128 3.95 -12.80 1.95
N GLY A 129 3.82 -13.82 2.79
CA GLY A 129 3.14 -15.07 2.51
C GLY A 129 1.88 -15.20 3.36
N VAL A 130 0.73 -15.42 2.73
CA VAL A 130 -0.54 -15.72 3.40
C VAL A 130 -0.98 -17.11 3.00
N ILE A 131 -1.22 -17.97 4.00
CA ILE A 131 -1.66 -19.34 3.82
C ILE A 131 -2.98 -19.52 4.55
N LEU A 132 -4.01 -19.87 3.81
CA LEU A 132 -5.34 -20.18 4.34
C LEU A 132 -5.56 -21.70 4.36
N TYR A 133 -6.21 -22.18 5.42
CA TYR A 133 -6.54 -23.59 5.59
C TYR A 133 -8.05 -23.76 5.79
N HIS A 134 -8.64 -24.74 5.10
CA HIS A 134 -10.01 -25.19 5.32
C HIS A 134 -10.05 -26.72 5.29
N GLY A 135 -10.01 -27.38 6.47
CA GLY A 135 -9.79 -28.82 6.56
C GLY A 135 -8.42 -29.20 6.01
N GLU A 136 -8.38 -30.03 4.98
CA GLU A 136 -7.16 -30.41 4.28
C GLU A 136 -6.81 -29.48 3.10
N GLU A 137 -7.75 -28.62 2.70
CA GLU A 137 -7.58 -27.68 1.58
C GLU A 137 -6.72 -26.50 1.99
N THR A 138 -5.75 -26.14 1.16
CA THR A 138 -4.79 -25.07 1.43
C THR A 138 -4.64 -24.13 0.24
N VAL A 139 -4.61 -22.84 0.52
CA VAL A 139 -4.25 -21.82 -0.49
C VAL A 139 -3.12 -20.97 0.04
N LYS A 140 -2.07 -20.80 -0.75
CA LYS A 140 -0.93 -19.93 -0.46
C LYS A 140 -0.80 -18.83 -1.50
N VAL A 141 -0.67 -17.59 -1.03
CA VAL A 141 -0.32 -16.42 -1.87
C VAL A 141 0.93 -15.78 -1.33
N ARG A 142 1.88 -15.41 -2.20
CA ARG A 142 3.11 -14.72 -1.81
C ARG A 142 3.32 -13.47 -2.66
N ILE A 143 3.70 -12.38 -1.99
CA ILE A 143 4.07 -11.09 -2.58
C ILE A 143 5.52 -10.79 -2.20
N VAL A 144 6.36 -10.41 -3.16
CA VAL A 144 7.78 -10.11 -2.91
C VAL A 144 8.21 -8.86 -3.67
N GLY A 145 9.04 -8.06 -3.01
CA GLY A 145 9.68 -6.87 -3.56
C GLY A 145 8.79 -5.64 -3.59
N GLU A 146 7.64 -5.73 -4.23
CA GLU A 146 6.66 -4.64 -4.35
C GLU A 146 5.30 -5.05 -3.79
N HIS A 147 4.52 -4.06 -3.34
CA HIS A 147 3.26 -4.26 -2.62
C HIS A 147 2.17 -5.00 -3.40
N THR A 148 2.23 -5.00 -4.72
CA THR A 148 1.27 -5.67 -5.62
C THR A 148 1.88 -6.80 -6.45
N ASN A 149 3.18 -7.06 -6.29
CA ASN A 149 3.86 -8.10 -7.06
C ASN A 149 3.60 -9.49 -6.48
N VAL A 150 2.49 -10.09 -6.88
CA VAL A 150 2.16 -11.48 -6.55
C VAL A 150 3.08 -12.40 -7.35
N VAL A 151 3.90 -13.18 -6.64
CA VAL A 151 4.89 -14.10 -7.23
C VAL A 151 4.45 -15.55 -7.15
N LEU A 152 3.55 -15.91 -6.24
CA LEU A 152 3.03 -17.25 -6.10
C LEU A 152 1.54 -17.22 -5.74
N ILE A 153 0.77 -18.05 -6.42
CA ILE A 153 -0.56 -18.52 -6.00
C ILE A 153 -0.55 -20.02 -6.12
N GLU A 154 -0.80 -20.71 -5.01
CA GLU A 154 -0.81 -22.17 -4.93
C GLU A 154 -2.10 -22.64 -4.24
N HIS A 155 -2.73 -23.70 -4.77
CA HIS A 155 -3.92 -24.35 -4.22
C HIS A 155 -3.65 -25.85 -4.13
N ASP A 156 -3.67 -26.42 -2.93
CA ASP A 156 -3.38 -27.85 -2.64
C ASP A 156 -2.08 -28.35 -3.29
N GLY A 157 -1.02 -27.53 -3.21
CA GLY A 157 0.28 -27.85 -3.81
C GLY A 157 0.35 -27.64 -5.34
N ARG A 158 -0.77 -27.30 -6.00
CA ARG A 158 -0.78 -26.92 -7.41
C ARG A 158 -0.51 -25.44 -7.59
N ARG A 159 0.56 -25.09 -8.28
CA ARG A 159 0.88 -23.69 -8.62
C ARG A 159 -0.02 -23.18 -9.73
N LEU A 160 -0.82 -22.16 -9.42
CA LEU A 160 -1.71 -21.46 -10.35
C LEU A 160 -1.00 -20.27 -10.97
N LEU A 161 -0.12 -19.62 -10.20
CA LEU A 161 0.79 -18.59 -10.64
C LEU A 161 2.14 -18.81 -9.97
N GLU A 162 3.20 -18.75 -10.75
CA GLU A 162 4.58 -18.73 -10.27
C GLU A 162 5.39 -17.79 -11.14
N LYS A 163 6.06 -16.83 -10.51
CA LYS A 163 7.00 -15.93 -11.17
C LYS A 163 8.38 -16.16 -10.56
N GLU A 164 9.41 -16.19 -11.39
CA GLU A 164 10.77 -16.14 -10.90
C GLU A 164 11.02 -14.84 -10.18
N ILE A 165 11.56 -14.93 -8.96
CA ILE A 165 11.94 -13.77 -8.16
C ILE A 165 13.40 -13.47 -8.53
N ALA A 166 13.66 -13.06 -9.77
CA ALA A 166 14.97 -12.56 -10.12
C ALA A 166 15.14 -11.13 -9.58
N ALA A 167 16.33 -10.80 -9.08
CA ALA A 167 16.63 -9.44 -8.63
C ALA A 167 16.35 -8.40 -9.74
N ASP A 168 16.37 -8.82 -11.01
CA ASP A 168 16.10 -8.00 -12.19
C ASP A 168 14.67 -8.14 -12.75
N SER A 169 13.85 -9.10 -12.28
CA SER A 169 12.55 -9.39 -12.89
C SER A 169 11.42 -8.46 -12.45
N ILE A 170 11.60 -7.73 -11.37
CA ILE A 170 10.69 -6.65 -10.96
C ILE A 170 10.73 -5.53 -12.02
N ALA A 171 11.86 -5.38 -12.71
CA ALA A 171 12.03 -4.38 -13.77
C ALA A 171 11.39 -4.77 -15.12
N SER A 172 11.03 -6.03 -15.36
CA SER A 172 10.68 -6.51 -16.72
C SER A 172 9.26 -6.16 -17.19
N SER A 173 8.36 -5.75 -16.29
CA SER A 173 7.00 -5.29 -16.65
C SER A 173 6.81 -3.77 -16.55
N MET A 174 7.77 -3.06 -15.97
CA MET A 174 7.77 -1.61 -15.80
C MET A 174 8.76 -0.97 -16.78
N THR A 175 8.57 0.32 -17.02
CA THR A 175 9.52 1.12 -17.81
C THR A 175 10.93 1.01 -17.24
N ASP A 176 11.95 0.88 -18.08
CA ASP A 176 13.34 0.79 -17.65
C ASP A 176 13.77 2.03 -16.84
N ARG A 177 14.14 1.83 -15.56
CA ARG A 177 14.60 2.90 -14.66
C ARG A 177 16.06 3.28 -14.88
N SER A 178 16.82 2.51 -15.66
CA SER A 178 18.24 2.84 -15.95
C SER A 178 18.39 4.13 -16.76
N VAL A 179 17.31 4.58 -17.41
CA VAL A 179 17.26 5.88 -18.10
C VAL A 179 17.25 7.08 -17.15
N LEU A 180 16.96 6.86 -15.84
CA LEU A 180 16.88 7.94 -14.87
C LEU A 180 18.28 8.41 -14.46
N ASN A 181 18.54 9.71 -14.64
CA ASN A 181 19.69 10.40 -14.06
C ASN A 181 19.28 11.83 -13.72
N ILE A 182 20.00 12.44 -12.77
CA ILE A 182 19.63 13.76 -12.25
C ILE A 182 19.60 14.83 -13.35
N GLN A 183 20.54 14.79 -14.28
CA GLN A 183 20.65 15.80 -15.35
C GLN A 183 19.41 15.76 -16.25
N ASP A 184 18.99 14.57 -16.66
CA ASP A 184 17.84 14.40 -17.56
C ASP A 184 16.51 14.59 -16.82
N ILE A 185 16.42 14.27 -15.52
CA ILE A 185 15.26 14.59 -14.68
C ILE A 185 15.03 16.11 -14.61
N VAL A 186 16.10 16.90 -14.39
CA VAL A 186 16.01 18.37 -14.38
C VAL A 186 15.63 18.89 -15.76
N THR A 187 16.24 18.36 -16.83
CA THR A 187 15.90 18.72 -18.21
C THR A 187 14.44 18.41 -18.51
N PHE A 188 13.94 17.22 -18.13
CA PHE A 188 12.55 16.85 -18.29
C PHE A 188 11.61 17.81 -17.56
N ALA A 189 11.93 18.17 -16.31
CA ALA A 189 11.11 19.09 -15.53
C ALA A 189 11.01 20.49 -16.18
N ASP A 190 12.07 20.93 -16.90
CA ASP A 190 12.09 22.22 -17.59
C ASP A 190 11.33 22.23 -18.92
N ILE A 191 11.26 21.07 -19.62
CA ILE A 191 10.70 20.99 -20.98
C ILE A 191 9.38 20.25 -21.07
N ALA A 192 8.95 19.56 -20.00
CA ALA A 192 7.71 18.76 -20.02
C ALA A 192 6.50 19.61 -20.41
N ASP A 193 5.71 19.13 -21.37
CA ASP A 193 4.43 19.74 -21.67
C ASP A 193 3.51 19.56 -20.47
N ILE A 194 2.91 20.66 -20.03
CA ILE A 194 2.03 20.65 -18.87
C ILE A 194 0.82 19.70 -19.07
N GLU A 195 0.33 19.57 -20.30
CA GLU A 195 -0.81 18.73 -20.61
C GLU A 195 -0.48 17.21 -20.44
N ASP A 196 0.78 16.81 -20.62
CA ASP A 196 1.21 15.42 -20.44
C ASP A 196 1.32 15.03 -18.96
N VAL A 197 1.73 15.95 -18.10
CA VAL A 197 1.95 15.68 -16.66
C VAL A 197 0.79 16.12 -15.76
N LYS A 198 0.01 17.09 -16.21
CA LYS A 198 -1.08 17.70 -15.43
C LYS A 198 -2.10 16.69 -14.88
N PRO A 199 -2.62 15.70 -15.64
CA PRO A 199 -3.59 14.75 -15.10
C PRO A 199 -3.04 13.91 -13.94
N ILE A 200 -1.73 13.61 -13.98
CA ILE A 200 -1.05 12.82 -12.95
C ILE A 200 -0.84 13.68 -11.69
N LEU A 201 -0.30 14.88 -11.87
CA LEU A 201 0.02 15.81 -10.79
C LEU A 201 -1.23 16.41 -10.14
N ASP A 202 -2.26 16.75 -10.91
CA ASP A 202 -3.54 17.25 -10.38
C ASP A 202 -4.18 16.19 -9.44
N ARG A 203 -4.14 14.92 -9.82
CA ARG A 203 -4.62 13.83 -8.97
C ARG A 203 -3.81 13.72 -7.69
N GLN A 204 -2.46 13.79 -7.78
CA GLN A 204 -1.58 13.77 -6.62
C GLN A 204 -1.88 14.94 -5.67
N ILE A 205 -1.98 16.14 -6.21
CA ILE A 205 -2.27 17.35 -5.43
C ILE A 205 -3.65 17.21 -4.75
N ALA A 206 -4.68 16.83 -5.50
CA ALA A 206 -6.03 16.71 -4.96
C ALA A 206 -6.12 15.71 -3.79
N TYR A 207 -5.55 14.52 -3.96
CA TYR A 207 -5.60 13.47 -2.93
C TYR A 207 -4.76 13.84 -1.70
N ASN A 208 -3.53 14.29 -1.91
CA ASN A 208 -2.63 14.59 -0.80
C ASN A 208 -3.05 15.86 -0.05
N MET A 209 -3.66 16.83 -0.73
CA MET A 209 -4.27 17.99 -0.05
C MET A 209 -5.51 17.59 0.75
N ALA A 210 -6.38 16.76 0.21
CA ALA A 210 -7.59 16.34 0.91
C ALA A 210 -7.27 15.66 2.26
N ILE A 211 -6.31 14.73 2.28
CA ILE A 211 -5.90 14.07 3.53
C ILE A 211 -5.14 15.01 4.47
N ALA A 212 -4.36 15.96 3.95
CA ALA A 212 -3.68 16.96 4.77
C ALA A 212 -4.69 17.90 5.45
N GLU A 213 -5.70 18.37 4.74
CA GLU A 213 -6.79 19.19 5.28
C GLU A 213 -7.59 18.42 6.33
N GLU A 214 -7.87 17.15 6.08
CA GLU A 214 -8.52 16.26 7.05
C GLU A 214 -7.66 16.13 8.33
N GLY A 215 -6.36 15.96 8.19
CA GLY A 215 -5.41 15.90 9.32
C GLY A 215 -5.33 17.20 10.11
N ILE A 216 -5.49 18.36 9.46
CA ILE A 216 -5.61 19.67 10.16
C ILE A 216 -6.97 19.78 10.86
N ARG A 217 -8.06 19.31 10.26
CA ARG A 217 -9.42 19.44 10.81
C ARG A 217 -9.67 18.50 11.98
N SER A 218 -9.34 17.22 11.80
CA SER A 218 -9.61 16.14 12.75
C SER A 218 -8.38 15.78 13.61
N ASN A 219 -8.55 14.91 14.60
CA ASN A 219 -7.46 14.49 15.47
C ASN A 219 -6.89 13.13 14.99
N TYR A 220 -5.62 13.16 14.57
CA TYR A 220 -4.88 11.98 14.18
C TYR A 220 -3.47 12.00 14.80
N GLY A 221 -3.03 10.84 15.27
CA GLY A 221 -1.68 10.69 15.80
C GLY A 221 -1.31 11.75 16.85
N ALA A 222 -0.16 12.37 16.68
CA ALA A 222 0.34 13.40 17.57
C ALA A 222 -0.17 14.81 17.24
N ASN A 223 -1.01 14.98 16.20
CA ASN A 223 -1.51 16.28 15.72
C ASN A 223 -0.41 17.29 15.40
N ILE A 224 0.71 16.83 14.86
CA ILE A 224 1.91 17.64 14.61
C ILE A 224 1.59 18.87 13.76
N GLY A 225 0.77 18.72 12.70
CA GLY A 225 0.38 19.84 11.85
C GLY A 225 -0.31 20.97 12.62
N LYS A 226 -1.26 20.64 13.51
CA LYS A 226 -1.96 21.62 14.35
C LYS A 226 -1.01 22.30 15.33
N VAL A 227 -0.12 21.54 15.95
CA VAL A 227 0.90 22.08 16.89
C VAL A 227 1.81 23.05 16.15
N LEU A 228 2.26 22.73 14.95
CA LEU A 228 3.11 23.63 14.15
C LEU A 228 2.40 24.95 13.84
N LEU A 229 1.16 24.92 13.35
CA LEU A 229 0.39 26.13 13.05
C LEU A 229 0.14 26.97 14.29
N HIS A 230 -0.22 26.33 15.42
CA HIS A 230 -0.46 27.02 16.67
C HIS A 230 0.81 27.70 17.23
N THR A 231 1.96 27.04 17.11
CA THR A 231 3.22 27.49 17.72
C THR A 231 3.95 28.53 16.86
N TYR A 232 3.97 28.33 15.55
CA TYR A 232 4.82 29.11 14.62
C TYR A 232 4.04 30.01 13.67
N GLY A 233 2.69 29.95 13.70
CA GLY A 233 1.83 30.75 12.82
C GLY A 233 1.62 30.12 11.44
N GLU A 234 1.11 30.95 10.51
CA GLU A 234 0.60 30.47 9.21
C GLU A 234 1.40 30.97 8.00
N ASP A 235 2.69 31.27 8.17
CA ASP A 235 3.53 31.59 7.02
C ASP A 235 3.66 30.36 6.08
N VAL A 236 4.06 30.60 4.82
CA VAL A 236 4.11 29.57 3.77
C VAL A 236 4.96 28.36 4.17
N LYS A 237 6.11 28.57 4.82
CA LYS A 237 7.01 27.49 5.23
C LYS A 237 6.40 26.66 6.36
N THR A 238 5.76 27.30 7.31
CA THR A 238 5.07 26.64 8.41
C THR A 238 3.86 25.87 7.90
N LYS A 239 3.05 26.46 7.02
CA LYS A 239 1.92 25.77 6.38
C LYS A 239 2.37 24.54 5.61
N ALA A 240 3.40 24.63 4.78
CA ALA A 240 3.90 23.49 4.02
C ALA A 240 4.29 22.32 4.93
N ARG A 241 5.03 22.59 6.01
CA ARG A 241 5.41 21.57 7.00
C ARG A 241 4.22 21.02 7.77
N ALA A 242 3.31 21.89 8.16
CA ALA A 242 2.13 21.54 8.95
C ALA A 242 1.19 20.61 8.16
N TYR A 243 0.91 20.95 6.90
CA TYR A 243 0.05 20.15 6.03
C TYR A 243 0.68 18.79 5.70
N ALA A 244 1.98 18.75 5.40
CA ALA A 244 2.69 17.49 5.18
C ALA A 244 2.64 16.59 6.43
N ALA A 245 2.91 17.14 7.62
CA ALA A 245 2.83 16.39 8.87
C ALA A 245 1.40 15.94 9.20
N ALA A 246 0.39 16.79 8.97
CA ALA A 246 -1.01 16.45 9.21
C ALA A 246 -1.51 15.33 8.29
N GLY A 247 -1.13 15.38 7.01
CA GLY A 247 -1.45 14.32 6.07
C GLY A 247 -0.81 12.98 6.46
N SER A 248 0.45 13.02 6.90
CA SER A 248 1.14 11.83 7.41
C SER A 248 0.48 11.28 8.68
N ASP A 249 0.17 12.15 9.67
CA ASP A 249 -0.56 11.75 10.88
C ASP A 249 -1.89 11.09 10.54
N ALA A 250 -2.68 11.71 9.66
CA ALA A 250 -3.98 11.16 9.24
C ALA A 250 -3.82 9.80 8.55
N ARG A 251 -2.90 9.70 7.61
CA ARG A 251 -2.62 8.47 6.87
C ARG A 251 -2.24 7.30 7.76
N MET A 252 -1.32 7.52 8.70
CA MET A 252 -0.79 6.48 9.58
C MET A 252 -1.74 6.09 10.70
N ASN A 253 -2.77 6.90 10.97
CA ASN A 253 -3.73 6.67 12.05
C ASN A 253 -5.15 6.39 11.55
N GLY A 254 -5.28 5.74 10.40
CA GLY A 254 -6.53 5.13 9.95
C GLY A 254 -7.50 6.06 9.23
N CYS A 255 -7.06 7.20 8.73
CA CYS A 255 -7.88 8.03 7.85
C CYS A 255 -8.30 7.23 6.61
N SER A 256 -9.57 7.34 6.23
CA SER A 256 -10.15 6.63 5.09
C SER A 256 -9.94 7.33 3.73
N LEU A 257 -9.23 8.47 3.72
CA LEU A 257 -8.91 9.16 2.47
C LEU A 257 -7.66 8.54 1.82
N PRO A 258 -7.66 8.40 0.48
CA PRO A 258 -6.50 7.92 -0.24
C PRO A 258 -5.38 8.97 -0.31
N VAL A 259 -4.17 8.50 -0.53
CA VAL A 259 -3.01 9.31 -0.92
C VAL A 259 -2.48 8.84 -2.26
N ILE A 260 -1.75 9.70 -2.96
CA ILE A 260 -0.91 9.25 -4.07
C ILE A 260 0.47 8.98 -3.49
N ILE A 261 0.90 7.73 -3.57
CA ILE A 261 2.24 7.31 -3.17
C ILE A 261 3.26 7.56 -4.29
N CYS A 262 4.53 7.52 -3.96
CA CYS A 262 5.64 7.56 -4.92
C CYS A 262 6.63 6.45 -4.56
N SER A 263 7.07 5.69 -5.56
CA SER A 263 8.04 4.57 -5.40
C SER A 263 7.63 3.57 -4.30
N GLY A 264 6.35 3.20 -4.26
CA GLY A 264 5.82 2.23 -3.29
C GLY A 264 5.75 2.75 -1.85
N SER A 265 6.28 3.94 -1.58
CA SER A 265 6.23 4.58 -0.27
C SER A 265 5.38 5.85 -0.35
N GLY A 266 4.63 6.11 0.67
CA GLY A 266 3.65 7.18 0.61
C GLY A 266 3.97 8.41 1.42
N ASN A 267 5.14 8.55 1.88
CA ASN A 267 5.51 9.74 2.69
C ASN A 267 6.52 10.58 1.97
#